data_8f6ccf8d9a46dcaa35d8eb50b97e9567
#
_entry.id   8f6ccf8d9a46dcaa35d8eb50b97e9567
#
_cell.length_a   1.000
_cell.length_b   1.000
_cell.length_c   1.000
_cell.angle_alpha   90.00
_cell.angle_beta   90.00
_cell.angle_gamma   90.00
#
_symmetry.space_group_name_H-M   'P 1'
#
loop_
_entity.id
_entity.type
_entity.pdbx_description
1 polymer ?
#
loop_
_entity_poly.entity_id
_entity_poly.type
_entity_poly.pdbx_seq_one_letter_code
_entity_poly.pdbx_strand_id
1 'polypeptide(L)'
;MTVIASADAARVNRRRSSAPDGVTFWHTLYLGTTRYNMAPGTPDPAPDGLFPMAFLVEQDPGSTANAHYHQQDQFQLVVGGYGTLGLHEIRPVTVHFTGAHTAYGPIRASQDEGVCYFTLRNGFDPGARFMTMPENRIALRTIPDRKHRESVAGPLETPSAATETLLGPDPDGMTAWRYSAASGETVAGPDPSKGRGQYWVITSGSMIHEGETVPPLSCAFVFPDDPPFQAAAGPDGLEVVAMQFPAHERFQAD
;
A
#
# COMPACT_ATOMS: atom_id res chain seq x y z
N MET A 1 -2.85 -2.13 -19.02
CA MET A 1 -4.33 -1.95 -18.79
C MET A 1 -4.58 -2.02 -17.31
N THR A 2 -5.20 -1.00 -16.76
CA THR A 2 -5.56 -0.88 -15.33
C THR A 2 -6.27 -2.12 -14.81
N VAL A 3 -5.91 -2.56 -13.61
CA VAL A 3 -6.52 -3.72 -12.94
C VAL A 3 -7.26 -3.23 -11.71
N ILE A 4 -8.52 -3.60 -11.57
CA ILE A 4 -9.35 -3.27 -10.39
C ILE A 4 -9.62 -4.53 -9.58
N ALA A 5 -9.45 -4.44 -8.27
CA ALA A 5 -9.78 -5.48 -7.31
C ALA A 5 -10.85 -4.95 -6.34
N SER A 6 -12.05 -5.49 -6.46
CA SER A 6 -13.16 -5.16 -5.57
C SER A 6 -12.96 -5.79 -4.19
N ALA A 7 -13.32 -5.05 -3.15
CA ALA A 7 -13.33 -5.55 -1.77
C ALA A 7 -14.20 -6.81 -1.62
N ASP A 8 -15.35 -6.84 -2.29
CA ASP A 8 -16.26 -7.99 -2.23
C ASP A 8 -15.63 -9.24 -2.85
N ALA A 9 -14.98 -9.11 -4.00
CA ALA A 9 -14.28 -10.22 -4.62
C ALA A 9 -13.05 -10.68 -3.82
N ALA A 10 -12.36 -9.76 -3.15
CA ALA A 10 -11.17 -10.08 -2.36
C ALA A 10 -11.48 -10.83 -1.05
N ARG A 11 -12.68 -10.68 -0.49
CA ARG A 11 -13.07 -11.30 0.80
C ARG A 11 -12.86 -12.81 0.87
N VAL A 12 -13.00 -13.52 -0.24
CA VAL A 12 -12.77 -14.98 -0.29
C VAL A 12 -11.32 -15.37 -0.02
N ASN A 13 -10.40 -14.42 -0.18
CA ASN A 13 -8.97 -14.61 0.04
C ASN A 13 -8.53 -14.27 1.48
N ARG A 14 -9.46 -13.87 2.37
CA ARG A 14 -9.15 -13.52 3.75
C ARG A 14 -8.78 -14.75 4.54
N ARG A 15 -7.59 -14.72 5.17
CA ARG A 15 -7.08 -15.84 5.96
C ARG A 15 -6.22 -15.37 7.12
N ARG A 16 -6.08 -16.21 8.11
CA ARG A 16 -5.12 -16.02 9.20
C ARG A 16 -3.72 -16.37 8.72
N SER A 17 -2.77 -15.49 8.98
CA SER A 17 -1.36 -15.67 8.65
C SER A 17 -0.50 -15.39 9.87
N SER A 18 0.73 -15.91 9.85
CA SER A 18 1.74 -15.66 10.89
C SER A 18 3.00 -15.15 10.24
N ALA A 19 3.52 -14.05 10.77
CA ALA A 19 4.82 -13.53 10.37
C ALA A 19 5.96 -14.37 10.98
N PRO A 20 7.18 -14.32 10.43
CA PRO A 20 8.34 -15.04 10.98
C PRO A 20 8.70 -14.68 12.41
N ASP A 21 8.32 -13.50 12.90
CA ASP A 21 8.50 -13.06 14.29
C ASP A 21 7.40 -13.58 15.25
N GLY A 22 6.47 -14.40 14.74
CA GLY A 22 5.39 -15.03 15.51
C GLY A 22 4.11 -14.21 15.62
N VAL A 23 4.09 -12.97 15.10
CA VAL A 23 2.86 -12.15 15.10
C VAL A 23 1.85 -12.73 14.13
N THR A 24 0.61 -12.85 14.58
CA THR A 24 -0.51 -13.31 13.75
C THR A 24 -1.40 -12.14 13.37
N PHE A 25 -1.95 -12.19 12.17
CA PHE A 25 -2.83 -11.17 11.60
C PHE A 25 -3.78 -11.79 10.59
N TRP A 26 -4.87 -11.09 10.27
CA TRP A 26 -5.67 -11.41 9.10
C TRP A 26 -5.07 -10.77 7.86
N HIS A 27 -5.09 -11.51 6.78
CA HIS A 27 -4.52 -11.12 5.50
C HIS A 27 -5.54 -11.37 4.40
N THR A 28 -5.90 -10.32 3.65
CA THR A 28 -6.81 -10.40 2.49
C THR A 28 -6.07 -9.99 1.24
N LEU A 29 -5.84 -10.93 0.32
CA LEU A 29 -5.16 -10.65 -0.94
C LEU A 29 -6.13 -10.03 -1.95
N TYR A 30 -5.72 -8.92 -2.57
CA TYR A 30 -6.43 -8.20 -3.63
C TYR A 30 -5.77 -8.42 -4.99
N LEU A 31 -4.48 -8.12 -5.12
CA LEU A 31 -3.71 -8.25 -6.37
C LEU A 31 -2.40 -8.99 -6.13
N GLY A 32 -1.94 -9.68 -7.17
CA GLY A 32 -0.68 -10.41 -7.16
C GLY A 32 -0.69 -11.65 -6.28
N THR A 33 0.45 -11.94 -5.67
CA THR A 33 0.60 -13.05 -4.71
C THR A 33 1.56 -12.66 -3.59
N THR A 34 1.50 -13.38 -2.47
CA THR A 34 2.46 -13.27 -1.37
C THR A 34 3.02 -14.66 -1.07
N ARG A 35 4.10 -14.75 -0.31
CA ARG A 35 4.61 -16.04 0.15
C ARG A 35 3.58 -16.87 0.91
N TYR A 36 2.66 -16.23 1.61
CA TYR A 36 1.55 -16.90 2.29
C TYR A 36 0.55 -17.57 1.33
N ASN A 37 0.56 -17.17 0.05
CA ASN A 37 -0.35 -17.64 -1.00
C ASN A 37 0.30 -18.62 -1.97
N MET A 38 1.63 -18.71 -1.98
CA MET A 38 2.38 -19.55 -2.91
C MET A 38 2.51 -20.98 -2.37
N ALA A 39 2.42 -21.96 -3.27
CA ALA A 39 2.73 -23.32 -2.92
C ALA A 39 4.23 -23.46 -2.55
N PRO A 40 4.57 -24.37 -1.60
CA PRO A 40 5.97 -24.63 -1.29
C PRO A 40 6.78 -24.99 -2.55
N GLY A 41 7.97 -24.38 -2.70
CA GLY A 41 8.86 -24.59 -3.83
C GLY A 41 8.51 -23.80 -5.10
N THR A 42 7.45 -23.01 -5.12
CA THR A 42 7.18 -22.08 -6.24
C THR A 42 8.28 -21.04 -6.32
N PRO A 43 8.92 -20.84 -7.49
CA PRO A 43 9.91 -19.78 -7.69
C PRO A 43 9.28 -18.38 -7.48
N ASP A 44 10.08 -17.44 -6.97
CA ASP A 44 9.65 -16.06 -6.88
C ASP A 44 9.48 -15.44 -8.28
N PRO A 45 8.50 -14.55 -8.47
CA PRO A 45 8.47 -13.65 -9.61
C PRO A 45 9.78 -12.86 -9.75
N ALA A 46 10.08 -12.42 -10.97
CA ALA A 46 11.29 -11.63 -11.22
C ALA A 46 11.31 -10.35 -10.36
N PRO A 47 12.43 -10.04 -9.69
CA PRO A 47 12.48 -8.95 -8.72
C PRO A 47 12.43 -7.55 -9.36
N ASP A 48 12.81 -7.44 -10.61
CA ASP A 48 12.95 -6.19 -11.40
C ASP A 48 11.72 -5.84 -12.23
N GLY A 49 10.78 -6.78 -12.38
CA GLY A 49 9.53 -6.58 -13.11
C GLY A 49 8.48 -5.79 -12.33
N LEU A 50 7.52 -5.19 -13.06
CA LEU A 50 6.27 -4.73 -12.45
C LEU A 50 5.46 -5.97 -12.04
N PHE A 51 5.18 -6.06 -10.75
CA PHE A 51 4.37 -7.11 -10.16
C PHE A 51 3.50 -6.50 -9.07
N PRO A 52 2.33 -5.93 -9.43
CA PRO A 52 1.45 -5.29 -8.47
C PRO A 52 1.03 -6.25 -7.35
N MET A 53 1.33 -5.88 -6.11
CA MET A 53 0.92 -6.61 -4.91
C MET A 53 0.07 -5.70 -4.05
N ALA A 54 -1.17 -6.07 -3.80
CA ALA A 54 -2.06 -5.38 -2.89
C ALA A 54 -2.72 -6.36 -1.94
N PHE A 55 -2.61 -6.11 -0.65
CA PHE A 55 -3.28 -6.88 0.37
C PHE A 55 -3.62 -6.03 1.60
N LEU A 56 -4.72 -6.36 2.24
CA LEU A 56 -5.16 -5.76 3.48
C LEU A 56 -4.61 -6.58 4.66
N VAL A 57 -4.01 -5.91 5.61
CA VAL A 57 -3.55 -6.46 6.89
C VAL A 57 -4.47 -5.94 7.98
N GLU A 58 -5.00 -6.87 8.80
CA GLU A 58 -5.76 -6.53 10.00
C GLU A 58 -5.00 -7.10 11.19
N GLN A 59 -4.38 -6.21 11.96
CA GLN A 59 -3.69 -6.56 13.20
C GLN A 59 -4.68 -6.60 14.36
N ASP A 60 -4.62 -7.67 15.15
CA ASP A 60 -5.46 -7.80 16.34
C ASP A 60 -5.15 -6.71 17.37
N PRO A 61 -6.13 -6.38 18.23
CA PRO A 61 -5.91 -5.50 19.36
C PRO A 61 -4.67 -5.90 20.18
N GLY A 62 -3.83 -4.91 20.52
CA GLY A 62 -2.62 -5.08 21.33
C GLY A 62 -1.45 -5.78 20.62
N SER A 63 -1.59 -6.22 19.38
CA SER A 63 -0.50 -6.87 18.66
C SER A 63 0.56 -5.87 18.20
N THR A 64 1.78 -6.38 17.99
CA THR A 64 2.92 -5.57 17.52
C THR A 64 3.63 -6.29 16.38
N ALA A 65 3.60 -5.72 15.18
CA ALA A 65 4.53 -6.10 14.12
C ALA A 65 5.88 -5.40 14.38
N ASN A 66 6.92 -6.18 14.66
CA ASN A 66 8.24 -5.65 14.97
C ASN A 66 8.83 -4.85 13.81
N ALA A 67 9.80 -3.97 14.12
CA ALA A 67 10.51 -3.20 13.11
C ALA A 67 11.11 -4.14 12.05
N HIS A 68 10.92 -3.83 10.79
CA HIS A 68 11.32 -4.64 9.65
C HIS A 68 11.57 -3.78 8.41
N TYR A 69 12.10 -4.39 7.37
CA TYR A 69 12.23 -3.78 6.05
C TYR A 69 11.76 -4.74 4.96
N HIS A 70 11.49 -4.19 3.78
CA HIS A 70 11.17 -4.91 2.56
C HIS A 70 12.21 -4.66 1.48
N GLN A 71 12.26 -5.53 0.47
CA GLN A 71 13.17 -5.40 -0.67
C GLN A 71 12.59 -4.54 -1.79
N GLN A 72 11.33 -4.14 -1.67
CA GLN A 72 10.59 -3.30 -2.60
C GLN A 72 10.14 -1.99 -1.95
N ASP A 73 9.89 -0.98 -2.78
CA ASP A 73 9.14 0.21 -2.37
C ASP A 73 7.74 -0.18 -1.94
N GLN A 74 7.25 0.49 -0.93
CA GLN A 74 5.96 0.15 -0.36
C GLN A 74 5.21 1.40 0.05
N PHE A 75 3.91 1.42 -0.28
CA PHE A 75 2.94 2.24 0.41
C PHE A 75 2.16 1.39 1.43
N GLN A 76 1.82 2.02 2.54
CA GLN A 76 0.79 1.55 3.46
C GLN A 76 -0.26 2.63 3.61
N LEU A 77 -1.53 2.23 3.59
CA LEU A 77 -2.67 3.11 3.79
C LEU A 77 -3.53 2.58 4.95
N VAL A 78 -3.56 3.29 6.06
CA VAL A 78 -4.40 2.94 7.21
C VAL A 78 -5.85 3.30 6.90
N VAL A 79 -6.73 2.30 7.02
CA VAL A 79 -8.15 2.38 6.65
C VAL A 79 -9.10 2.00 7.78
N GLY A 80 -8.58 1.52 8.92
CA GLY A 80 -9.40 1.15 10.08
C GLY A 80 -8.60 1.02 11.36
N GLY A 81 -9.28 1.15 12.50
CA GLY A 81 -8.65 1.10 13.82
C GLY A 81 -7.62 2.21 14.04
N TYR A 82 -6.75 2.04 15.02
CA TYR A 82 -5.67 2.99 15.30
C TYR A 82 -4.47 2.32 15.98
N GLY A 83 -3.36 3.04 16.07
CA GLY A 83 -2.14 2.54 16.68
C GLY A 83 -0.97 3.49 16.51
N THR A 84 0.25 2.93 16.47
CA THR A 84 1.47 3.69 16.18
C THR A 84 2.33 2.99 15.13
N LEU A 85 2.99 3.79 14.29
CA LEU A 85 4.05 3.38 13.38
C LEU A 85 5.34 4.09 13.82
N GLY A 86 6.24 3.36 14.47
CA GLY A 86 7.37 3.97 15.14
C GLY A 86 6.90 4.98 16.19
N LEU A 87 7.14 6.27 15.95
CA LEU A 87 6.72 7.39 16.80
C LEU A 87 5.46 8.11 16.29
N HIS A 88 4.94 7.74 15.11
CA HIS A 88 3.77 8.37 14.52
C HIS A 88 2.49 7.68 14.98
N GLU A 89 1.52 8.45 15.44
CA GLU A 89 0.15 7.96 15.58
C GLU A 89 -0.44 7.68 14.21
N ILE A 90 -1.14 6.55 14.08
CA ILE A 90 -1.80 6.14 12.84
C ILE A 90 -3.27 5.78 13.08
N ARG A 91 -4.12 6.31 12.23
CA ARG A 91 -5.57 6.01 12.09
C ARG A 91 -6.01 6.36 10.67
N PRO A 92 -7.21 6.02 10.23
CA PRO A 92 -7.73 6.47 8.93
C PRO A 92 -7.80 8.02 8.84
N VAL A 93 -7.33 8.67 7.79
CA VAL A 93 -6.50 8.15 6.70
C VAL A 93 -5.04 8.51 7.00
N THR A 94 -4.17 7.53 7.09
CA THR A 94 -2.71 7.75 7.20
C THR A 94 -2.05 7.05 6.03
N VAL A 95 -1.23 7.79 5.27
CA VAL A 95 -0.39 7.26 4.18
C VAL A 95 1.05 7.18 4.66
N HIS A 96 1.67 6.03 4.48
CA HIS A 96 3.06 5.78 4.79
C HIS A 96 3.77 5.25 3.54
N PHE A 97 4.91 5.84 3.17
CA PHE A 97 5.80 5.37 2.12
C PHE A 97 7.14 4.95 2.71
N THR A 98 7.63 3.79 2.32
CA THR A 98 9.02 3.39 2.56
C THR A 98 9.70 2.96 1.28
N GLY A 99 10.91 3.47 1.07
CA GLY A 99 11.81 2.94 0.04
C GLY A 99 12.30 1.55 0.41
N ALA A 100 12.65 0.73 -0.58
CA ALA A 100 13.23 -0.59 -0.36
C ALA A 100 14.42 -0.53 0.58
N HIS A 101 14.60 -1.59 1.37
CA HIS A 101 15.67 -1.69 2.35
C HIS A 101 15.67 -0.57 3.41
N THR A 102 14.56 0.10 3.59
CA THR A 102 14.33 1.06 4.69
C THR A 102 13.65 0.32 5.84
N ALA A 103 14.32 0.23 6.98
CA ALA A 103 13.70 -0.34 8.19
C ALA A 103 12.78 0.69 8.83
N TYR A 104 11.55 0.28 9.13
CA TYR A 104 10.52 1.10 9.73
C TYR A 104 9.74 0.34 10.81
N GLY A 105 8.88 1.03 11.54
CA GLY A 105 8.09 0.46 12.62
C GLY A 105 8.78 0.56 14.00
N PRO A 106 8.34 -0.22 15.02
CA PRO A 106 7.28 -1.21 14.97
C PRO A 106 5.90 -0.63 14.67
N ILE A 107 4.98 -1.46 14.16
CA ILE A 107 3.56 -1.11 14.05
C ILE A 107 2.85 -1.73 15.25
N ARG A 108 2.35 -0.88 16.15
CA ARG A 108 1.61 -1.31 17.33
C ARG A 108 0.14 -0.99 17.16
N ALA A 109 -0.67 -2.02 17.18
CA ALA A 109 -2.12 -1.89 17.14
C ALA A 109 -2.65 -1.41 18.50
N SER A 110 -3.74 -0.64 18.50
CA SER A 110 -4.44 -0.25 19.72
C SER A 110 -4.89 -1.48 20.52
N GLN A 111 -5.13 -1.30 21.83
CA GLN A 111 -5.50 -2.40 22.72
C GLN A 111 -6.96 -2.84 22.54
N ASP A 112 -7.78 -2.02 21.96
CA ASP A 112 -9.24 -2.19 21.89
C ASP A 112 -9.75 -2.43 20.46
N GLU A 113 -9.21 -1.74 19.43
CA GLU A 113 -9.73 -1.84 18.07
C GLU A 113 -8.79 -2.58 17.09
N GLY A 114 -7.50 -2.67 17.41
CA GLY A 114 -6.52 -3.13 16.45
C GLY A 114 -6.18 -2.05 15.41
N VAL A 115 -5.54 -2.44 14.31
CA VAL A 115 -5.27 -1.55 13.18
C VAL A 115 -5.41 -2.30 11.87
N CYS A 116 -5.98 -1.64 10.86
CA CYS A 116 -6.22 -2.19 9.53
C CYS A 116 -5.59 -1.29 8.48
N TYR A 117 -4.75 -1.85 7.60
CA TYR A 117 -4.07 -1.10 6.56
C TYR A 117 -3.80 -1.92 5.30
N PHE A 118 -3.89 -1.25 4.16
CA PHE A 118 -3.36 -1.81 2.92
C PHE A 118 -1.84 -1.81 2.93
N THR A 119 -1.27 -2.85 2.34
CA THR A 119 0.14 -2.93 1.94
C THR A 119 0.19 -3.07 0.43
N LEU A 120 0.84 -2.11 -0.23
CA LEU A 120 0.81 -1.90 -1.67
C LEU A 120 2.24 -1.84 -2.19
N ARG A 121 2.56 -2.67 -3.19
CA ARG A 121 3.89 -2.71 -3.84
C ARG A 121 3.72 -2.83 -5.34
N ASN A 122 4.65 -2.29 -6.08
CA ASN A 122 4.68 -2.41 -7.55
C ASN A 122 5.63 -3.51 -8.05
N GLY A 123 6.36 -4.16 -7.15
CA GLY A 123 7.23 -5.30 -7.42
C GLY A 123 7.01 -6.43 -6.40
N PHE A 124 7.39 -7.67 -6.77
CA PHE A 124 7.30 -8.80 -5.87
C PHE A 124 8.26 -8.66 -4.69
N ASP A 125 7.72 -8.85 -3.49
CA ASP A 125 8.50 -8.87 -2.25
C ASP A 125 8.32 -10.22 -1.54
N PRO A 126 9.41 -10.93 -1.20
CA PRO A 126 9.34 -12.24 -0.58
C PRO A 126 8.88 -12.21 0.89
N GLY A 127 8.73 -11.03 1.48
CA GLY A 127 8.22 -10.84 2.84
C GLY A 127 9.11 -9.97 3.72
N ALA A 128 8.58 -9.66 4.90
CA ALA A 128 9.23 -8.81 5.89
C ALA A 128 10.56 -9.40 6.40
N ARG A 129 11.57 -8.56 6.50
CA ARG A 129 12.88 -8.84 7.09
C ARG A 129 12.96 -8.18 8.46
N PHE A 130 12.61 -8.93 9.50
CA PHE A 130 12.49 -8.39 10.86
C PHE A 130 13.85 -8.02 11.46
N MET A 131 13.92 -6.83 12.05
CA MET A 131 15.12 -6.30 12.70
C MET A 131 15.43 -6.99 14.04
N THR A 132 14.51 -7.79 14.57
CA THR A 132 14.77 -8.69 15.71
C THR A 132 15.72 -9.83 15.35
N MET A 133 15.81 -10.20 14.07
CA MET A 133 16.67 -11.27 13.56
C MET A 133 18.06 -10.72 13.19
N PRO A 134 19.17 -11.22 13.82
CA PRO A 134 20.51 -10.72 13.57
C PRO A 134 20.95 -10.78 12.10
N GLU A 135 20.63 -11.86 11.39
CA GLU A 135 20.92 -12.04 9.98
C GLU A 135 20.33 -10.94 9.08
N ASN A 136 19.13 -10.49 9.36
CA ASN A 136 18.50 -9.40 8.62
C ASN A 136 19.19 -8.06 8.85
N ARG A 137 19.66 -7.81 10.10
CA ARG A 137 20.45 -6.62 10.41
C ARG A 137 21.80 -6.60 9.70
N ILE A 138 22.45 -7.78 9.62
CA ILE A 138 23.70 -7.93 8.88
C ILE A 138 23.46 -7.69 7.40
N ALA A 139 22.48 -8.39 6.81
CA ALA A 139 22.13 -8.24 5.39
C ALA A 139 21.83 -6.79 5.02
N LEU A 140 21.05 -6.09 5.85
CA LEU A 140 20.69 -4.67 5.61
C LEU A 140 21.93 -3.76 5.58
N ARG A 141 22.95 -4.03 6.39
CA ARG A 141 24.19 -3.23 6.47
C ARG A 141 25.12 -3.45 5.27
N THR A 142 24.98 -4.56 4.56
CA THR A 142 25.84 -4.91 3.42
C THR A 142 25.28 -4.40 2.09
N ILE A 143 24.08 -3.80 2.08
CA ILE A 143 23.50 -3.24 0.86
C ILE A 143 24.26 -1.96 0.48
N PRO A 144 24.90 -1.91 -0.70
CA PRO A 144 25.62 -0.74 -1.17
C PRO A 144 24.68 0.47 -1.35
N ASP A 145 25.20 1.67 -1.11
CA ASP A 145 24.51 2.95 -1.39
C ASP A 145 23.08 3.06 -0.86
N ARG A 146 22.74 2.23 0.13
CA ARG A 146 21.42 2.21 0.75
C ARG A 146 21.08 3.58 1.35
N LYS A 147 19.96 4.16 0.93
CA LYS A 147 19.40 5.38 1.51
C LYS A 147 18.16 5.02 2.35
N HIS A 148 18.11 5.57 3.54
CA HIS A 148 16.87 5.53 4.32
C HIS A 148 15.87 6.50 3.69
N ARG A 149 14.67 6.02 3.37
CA ARG A 149 13.59 6.83 2.80
C ARG A 149 12.27 6.40 3.40
N GLU A 150 11.71 7.27 4.21
CA GLU A 150 10.43 7.06 4.88
C GLU A 150 9.67 8.38 4.91
N SER A 151 8.38 8.35 4.62
CA SER A 151 7.50 9.51 4.68
C SER A 151 6.13 9.10 5.20
N VAL A 152 5.56 9.93 6.08
CA VAL A 152 4.24 9.71 6.68
C VAL A 152 3.42 10.98 6.53
N ALA A 153 2.17 10.82 6.08
CA ALA A 153 1.16 11.88 6.08
C ALA A 153 -0.11 11.39 6.78
N GLY A 154 -0.63 12.20 7.66
CA GLY A 154 -1.83 11.88 8.43
C GLY A 154 -1.56 11.69 9.94
N PRO A 155 -2.58 11.31 10.71
CA PRO A 155 -3.96 11.06 10.23
C PRO A 155 -4.62 12.31 9.67
N LEU A 156 -5.43 12.10 8.63
CA LEU A 156 -6.08 13.19 7.90
C LEU A 156 -7.48 13.43 8.44
N GLU A 157 -7.82 14.70 8.60
CA GLU A 157 -9.19 15.13 8.89
C GLU A 157 -10.08 15.06 7.63
N THR A 158 -11.32 15.53 7.75
CA THR A 158 -12.23 15.68 6.60
C THR A 158 -11.55 16.45 5.46
N PRO A 159 -11.72 16.03 4.18
CA PRO A 159 -11.12 16.72 3.05
C PRO A 159 -11.42 18.22 3.06
N SER A 160 -10.39 19.03 2.88
CA SER A 160 -10.50 20.49 2.79
C SER A 160 -10.63 21.00 1.35
N ALA A 161 -10.32 20.13 0.38
CA ALA A 161 -10.38 20.42 -1.05
C ALA A 161 -10.69 19.15 -1.85
N ALA A 162 -11.16 19.30 -3.08
CA ALA A 162 -11.42 18.19 -3.99
C ALA A 162 -10.15 17.39 -4.34
N THR A 163 -8.98 18.02 -4.25
CA THR A 163 -7.67 17.38 -4.42
C THR A 163 -6.70 17.91 -3.39
N GLU A 164 -6.04 17.01 -2.68
CA GLU A 164 -5.00 17.33 -1.68
C GLU A 164 -3.76 16.48 -1.94
N THR A 165 -2.57 17.12 -1.98
CA THR A 165 -1.30 16.38 -1.99
C THR A 165 -0.94 15.99 -0.56
N LEU A 166 -0.77 14.70 -0.33
CA LEU A 166 -0.47 14.14 0.99
C LEU A 166 1.05 13.94 1.20
N LEU A 167 1.72 13.37 0.21
CA LEU A 167 3.17 13.16 0.19
C LEU A 167 3.74 13.65 -1.14
N GLY A 168 4.94 14.15 -1.12
CA GLY A 168 5.64 14.62 -2.32
C GLY A 168 5.09 15.94 -2.91
N PRO A 169 5.24 16.19 -4.24
CA PRO A 169 5.98 15.32 -5.18
C PRO A 169 7.49 15.33 -4.91
N ASP A 170 8.09 14.15 -4.90
CA ASP A 170 9.54 14.02 -4.83
C ASP A 170 10.15 14.09 -6.24
N PRO A 171 11.46 14.39 -6.37
CA PRO A 171 12.12 14.54 -7.67
C PRO A 171 12.03 13.31 -8.58
N ASP A 172 11.85 12.12 -8.03
CA ASP A 172 11.68 10.87 -8.76
C ASP A 172 10.20 10.50 -9.02
N GLY A 173 9.27 11.43 -8.74
CA GLY A 173 7.84 11.28 -9.01
C GLY A 173 7.05 10.57 -7.92
N MET A 174 7.66 10.12 -6.80
CA MET A 174 6.89 9.57 -5.67
C MET A 174 5.94 10.63 -5.14
N THR A 175 4.65 10.29 -5.10
CA THR A 175 3.62 11.21 -4.65
C THR A 175 2.40 10.43 -4.13
N ALA A 176 1.69 11.01 -3.17
CA ALA A 176 0.37 10.54 -2.77
C ALA A 176 -0.62 11.70 -2.75
N TRP A 177 -1.84 11.44 -3.23
CA TRP A 177 -2.93 12.42 -3.26
C TRP A 177 -4.19 11.84 -2.65
N ARG A 178 -5.02 12.69 -2.07
CA ARG A 178 -6.42 12.40 -1.77
C ARG A 178 -7.31 13.19 -2.72
N TYR A 179 -8.28 12.50 -3.27
CA TYR A 179 -9.33 13.08 -4.11
C TYR A 179 -10.69 12.87 -3.46
N SER A 180 -11.56 13.87 -3.58
CA SER A 180 -12.96 13.84 -3.16
C SER A 180 -13.84 14.33 -4.30
N ALA A 181 -14.91 13.60 -4.59
CA ALA A 181 -15.87 13.93 -5.64
C ALA A 181 -17.31 13.71 -5.14
N ALA A 182 -18.21 14.61 -5.49
CA ALA A 182 -19.62 14.41 -5.26
C ALA A 182 -20.20 13.34 -6.20
N SER A 183 -21.39 12.83 -5.87
CA SER A 183 -22.08 11.85 -6.71
C SER A 183 -22.17 12.30 -8.18
N GLY A 184 -21.77 11.42 -9.09
CA GLY A 184 -21.77 11.64 -10.54
C GLY A 184 -20.62 12.48 -11.08
N GLU A 185 -19.75 13.02 -10.24
CA GLU A 185 -18.51 13.68 -10.67
C GLU A 185 -17.43 12.66 -11.01
N THR A 186 -16.42 13.11 -11.75
CA THR A 186 -15.26 12.27 -12.12
C THR A 186 -13.97 12.94 -11.68
N VAL A 187 -13.13 12.17 -11.02
CA VAL A 187 -11.75 12.54 -10.70
C VAL A 187 -10.84 12.09 -11.83
N ALA A 188 -10.06 13.00 -12.37
CA ALA A 188 -8.98 12.69 -13.31
C ALA A 188 -7.65 12.55 -12.57
N GLY A 189 -7.01 11.41 -12.71
CA GLY A 189 -5.71 11.11 -12.11
C GLY A 189 -4.54 11.80 -12.82
N PRO A 190 -3.36 11.83 -12.18
CA PRO A 190 -2.14 12.32 -12.79
C PRO A 190 -1.64 11.33 -13.85
N ASP A 191 -0.76 11.82 -14.73
CA ASP A 191 -0.08 11.02 -15.75
C ASP A 191 0.74 9.87 -15.10
N PRO A 192 0.37 8.59 -15.29
CA PRO A 192 1.05 7.46 -14.65
C PRO A 192 2.46 7.22 -15.20
N SER A 193 2.81 7.75 -16.39
CA SER A 193 4.15 7.64 -16.97
C SER A 193 5.23 8.38 -16.17
N LYS A 194 4.84 9.23 -15.22
CA LYS A 194 5.74 9.94 -14.32
C LYS A 194 6.24 9.09 -13.16
N GLY A 195 5.79 7.84 -13.05
CA GLY A 195 6.17 6.90 -12.00
C GLY A 195 6.22 5.46 -12.50
N ARG A 196 6.38 4.51 -11.58
CA ARG A 196 6.34 3.06 -11.85
C ARG A 196 5.02 2.45 -11.37
N GLY A 197 3.89 3.03 -11.80
CA GLY A 197 2.55 2.59 -11.47
C GLY A 197 1.96 3.34 -10.27
N GLN A 198 0.63 3.29 -10.21
CA GLN A 198 -0.15 3.98 -9.20
C GLN A 198 -1.15 3.00 -8.59
N TYR A 199 -1.28 3.04 -7.26
CA TYR A 199 -2.45 2.47 -6.59
C TYR A 199 -3.48 3.55 -6.32
N TRP A 200 -4.73 3.16 -6.47
CA TRP A 200 -5.91 3.94 -6.12
C TRP A 200 -6.75 3.13 -5.15
N VAL A 201 -6.98 3.63 -3.96
CA VAL A 201 -7.74 2.92 -2.91
C VAL A 201 -8.94 3.77 -2.51
N ILE A 202 -10.14 3.21 -2.62
CA ILE A 202 -11.38 3.87 -2.21
C ILE A 202 -11.45 3.83 -0.68
N THR A 203 -11.46 5.00 -0.05
CA THR A 203 -11.52 5.12 1.42
C THR A 203 -12.94 5.38 1.92
N SER A 204 -13.79 6.03 1.10
CA SER A 204 -15.19 6.29 1.44
C SER A 204 -16.04 6.44 0.16
N GLY A 205 -17.34 6.27 0.29
CA GLY A 205 -18.26 6.30 -0.86
C GLY A 205 -18.06 5.10 -1.78
N SER A 206 -18.17 5.30 -3.09
CA SER A 206 -18.01 4.26 -4.10
C SER A 206 -17.55 4.83 -5.44
N MET A 207 -16.99 3.97 -6.28
CA MET A 207 -16.60 4.29 -7.65
C MET A 207 -17.49 3.53 -8.63
N ILE A 208 -17.85 4.15 -9.76
CA ILE A 208 -18.47 3.45 -10.89
C ILE A 208 -17.39 3.05 -11.89
N HIS A 209 -17.32 1.77 -12.20
CA HIS A 209 -16.42 1.21 -13.21
C HIS A 209 -17.18 0.22 -14.08
N GLU A 210 -17.16 0.42 -15.42
CA GLU A 210 -17.88 -0.41 -16.41
C GLU A 210 -19.37 -0.62 -16.07
N GLY A 211 -20.00 0.39 -15.46
CA GLY A 211 -21.41 0.34 -15.06
C GLY A 211 -21.69 -0.32 -13.70
N GLU A 212 -20.68 -0.91 -13.07
CA GLU A 212 -20.78 -1.56 -11.77
C GLU A 212 -20.31 -0.64 -10.64
N THR A 213 -20.93 -0.78 -9.47
CA THR A 213 -20.52 -0.05 -8.26
C THR A 213 -19.37 -0.78 -7.56
N VAL A 214 -18.23 -0.13 -7.44
CA VAL A 214 -17.04 -0.62 -6.74
C VAL A 214 -17.06 -0.03 -5.32
N PRO A 215 -17.17 -0.86 -4.27
CA PRO A 215 -17.35 -0.40 -2.89
C PRO A 215 -16.06 0.15 -2.27
N PRO A 216 -16.14 0.82 -1.09
CA PRO A 216 -14.95 1.21 -0.34
C PRO A 216 -14.08 0.00 0.02
N LEU A 217 -12.82 0.27 0.29
CA LEU A 217 -11.74 -0.72 0.47
C LEU A 217 -11.43 -1.53 -0.79
N SER A 218 -11.93 -1.13 -1.95
CA SER A 218 -11.45 -1.64 -3.24
C SER A 218 -10.23 -0.87 -3.70
N CYS A 219 -9.40 -1.49 -4.54
CA CYS A 219 -8.22 -0.83 -5.10
C CYS A 219 -8.09 -1.04 -6.61
N ALA A 220 -7.40 -0.11 -7.26
CA ALA A 220 -6.95 -0.25 -8.65
C ALA A 220 -5.44 -0.10 -8.73
N PHE A 221 -4.81 -0.79 -9.69
CA PHE A 221 -3.43 -0.53 -10.10
C PHE A 221 -3.41 -0.03 -11.54
N VAL A 222 -2.85 1.15 -11.74
CA VAL A 222 -2.68 1.82 -13.03
C VAL A 222 -1.24 1.65 -13.46
N PHE A 223 -1.02 1.05 -14.64
CA PHE A 223 0.33 0.83 -15.17
C PHE A 223 0.92 2.12 -15.74
N PRO A 224 2.26 2.26 -15.83
CA PRO A 224 2.90 3.44 -16.40
C PRO A 224 2.48 3.77 -17.82
N ASP A 225 2.14 2.76 -18.61
CA ASP A 225 1.73 2.89 -20.02
C ASP A 225 0.21 3.09 -20.19
N ASP A 226 -0.55 3.11 -19.09
CA ASP A 226 -1.98 3.36 -19.14
C ASP A 226 -2.26 4.87 -19.28
N PRO A 227 -3.43 5.26 -19.80
CA PRO A 227 -3.89 6.65 -19.71
C PRO A 227 -4.14 7.06 -18.26
N PRO A 228 -4.18 8.38 -17.94
CA PRO A 228 -4.60 8.87 -16.64
C PRO A 228 -5.93 8.26 -16.18
N PHE A 229 -5.94 7.73 -14.98
CA PHE A 229 -7.10 7.02 -14.43
C PHE A 229 -8.27 7.98 -14.23
N GLN A 230 -9.47 7.55 -14.62
CA GLN A 230 -10.71 8.27 -14.43
C GLN A 230 -11.56 7.54 -13.40
N ALA A 231 -11.77 8.15 -12.25
CA ALA A 231 -12.57 7.59 -11.16
C ALA A 231 -13.93 8.33 -11.08
N ALA A 232 -14.99 7.72 -11.59
CA ALA A 232 -16.34 8.26 -11.51
C ALA A 232 -16.94 7.96 -10.13
N ALA A 233 -17.42 8.99 -9.44
CA ALA A 233 -18.04 8.86 -8.13
C ALA A 233 -19.43 8.18 -8.23
N GLY A 234 -19.67 7.24 -7.32
CA GLY A 234 -20.95 6.57 -7.17
C GLY A 234 -21.99 7.43 -6.43
N PRO A 235 -23.15 6.83 -6.08
CA PRO A 235 -24.28 7.56 -5.50
C PRO A 235 -23.95 8.32 -4.20
N ASP A 236 -23.06 7.77 -3.39
CA ASP A 236 -22.66 8.33 -2.08
C ASP A 236 -21.41 9.21 -2.16
N GLY A 237 -21.01 9.63 -3.38
CA GLY A 237 -19.74 10.30 -3.62
C GLY A 237 -18.56 9.35 -3.63
N LEU A 238 -17.34 9.91 -3.62
CA LEU A 238 -16.09 9.15 -3.67
C LEU A 238 -15.01 9.90 -2.89
N GLU A 239 -14.37 9.22 -1.97
CA GLU A 239 -13.02 9.58 -1.50
C GLU A 239 -12.06 8.48 -1.90
N VAL A 240 -10.94 8.86 -2.51
CA VAL A 240 -9.93 7.93 -2.97
C VAL A 240 -8.52 8.47 -2.73
N VAL A 241 -7.61 7.59 -2.30
CA VAL A 241 -6.20 7.90 -2.17
C VAL A 241 -5.44 7.28 -3.32
N ALA A 242 -4.76 8.13 -4.11
CA ALA A 242 -3.86 7.72 -5.18
C ALA A 242 -2.41 7.80 -4.71
N MET A 243 -1.61 6.76 -4.99
CA MET A 243 -0.23 6.63 -4.54
C MET A 243 0.65 6.19 -5.71
N GLN A 244 1.55 7.07 -6.15
CA GLN A 244 2.45 6.85 -7.28
C GLN A 244 3.83 6.44 -6.79
N PHE A 245 4.33 5.32 -7.30
CA PHE A 245 5.69 4.85 -7.04
C PHE A 245 6.73 5.66 -7.79
N PRO A 246 7.96 5.77 -7.23
CA PRO A 246 9.08 6.44 -7.89
C PRO A 246 9.36 5.87 -9.28
N ALA A 247 9.82 6.73 -10.20
CA ALA A 247 10.14 6.37 -11.57
C ALA A 247 11.45 5.59 -11.74
N HIS A 248 12.30 5.49 -10.70
CA HIS A 248 13.58 4.82 -10.81
C HIS A 248 13.44 3.30 -10.96
N GLU A 249 14.21 2.73 -11.85
CA GLU A 249 14.43 1.30 -11.88
C GLU A 249 15.35 0.92 -10.72
N ARG A 250 14.88 -0.02 -9.90
CA ARG A 250 15.75 -0.67 -8.93
C ARG A 250 16.39 -1.85 -9.59
N PHE A 251 17.72 -1.90 -9.49
CA PHE A 251 18.54 -2.98 -10.04
C PHE A 251 18.54 -3.05 -11.58
N GLN A 252 19.33 -2.19 -12.22
CA GLN A 252 20.14 -2.72 -13.29
C GLN A 252 21.19 -3.58 -12.59
N ALA A 253 20.99 -4.89 -12.59
CA ALA A 253 22.08 -5.82 -12.31
C ALA A 253 23.02 -5.71 -13.52
N ASP A 254 24.20 -5.14 -13.30
CA ASP A 254 25.34 -5.29 -14.21
C ASP A 254 25.75 -6.75 -14.33
#